data_5d0ff17dccbf735c99e90f40afd7f050
#
_entry.id   5d0ff17dccbf735c99e90f40afd7f050
#
_cell.length_a   1.000
_cell.length_b   1.000
_cell.length_c   1.000
_cell.angle_alpha   90.00
_cell.angle_beta   90.00
_cell.angle_gamma   90.00
#
_symmetry.space_group_name_H-M   'P 1'
#
loop_
_entity.id
_entity.type
_entity.pdbx_description
1 polymer ?
#
loop_
_entity_poly.entity_id
_entity_poly.type
_entity_poly.pdbx_seq_one_letter_code
_entity_poly.pdbx_strand_id
1 'polypeptide(L)'
;MTTQSNSKQIIQTQGAPAAIGTYSQAVKVGNTVYLSGQIGLDPATMQLVDGIEAQVHRVFANLKAVAEAAGGGLGDVVKLNIFLTDLSHFTLVNIIMAEYFSQPYPARAAVGVASLPRGALVEADGVMVI
;
A
#
# COMPACT_ATOMS: atom_id res chain seq x y z
N MET A 1 16.22 8.74 31.95
CA MET A 1 15.10 9.08 31.12
C MET A 1 14.91 8.08 30.04
N THR A 2 13.71 7.88 29.73
CA THR A 2 13.40 6.97 28.70
C THR A 2 13.81 7.56 27.37
N THR A 3 14.49 6.79 26.61
CA THR A 3 14.71 7.15 25.26
C THR A 3 13.48 6.78 24.48
N GLN A 4 12.63 7.73 24.27
CA GLN A 4 11.54 7.53 23.37
C GLN A 4 12.08 7.63 21.96
N SER A 5 11.98 6.55 21.25
CA SER A 5 12.47 6.55 19.89
C SER A 5 11.49 7.27 18.99
N ASN A 6 11.88 8.46 18.57
CA ASN A 6 11.21 9.16 17.47
C ASN A 6 11.99 8.99 16.18
N SER A 7 12.99 8.10 16.20
CA SER A 7 13.79 7.81 15.03
C SER A 7 12.95 7.02 14.03
N LYS A 8 13.21 7.26 12.77
CA LYS A 8 12.60 6.50 11.70
C LYS A 8 13.18 5.10 11.68
N GLN A 9 12.31 4.11 11.70
CA GLN A 9 12.67 2.73 11.41
C GLN A 9 12.26 2.43 9.99
N ILE A 10 13.21 2.01 9.17
CA ILE A 10 12.94 1.69 7.78
C ILE A 10 12.42 0.27 7.69
N ILE A 11 11.29 0.10 7.02
CA ILE A 11 10.69 -1.20 6.78
C ILE A 11 11.07 -1.62 5.36
N GLN A 12 11.53 -2.86 5.23
CA GLN A 12 11.92 -3.40 3.93
C GLN A 12 11.60 -4.88 3.89
N THR A 13 11.08 -5.34 2.78
CA THR A 13 10.78 -6.75 2.58
C THR A 13 10.92 -7.11 1.10
N GLN A 14 11.30 -8.35 0.84
CA GLN A 14 11.34 -8.89 -0.52
C GLN A 14 9.95 -9.33 -0.99
N GLY A 15 8.98 -9.37 -0.10
CA GLY A 15 7.59 -9.70 -0.44
C GLY A 15 6.85 -8.58 -1.15
N ALA A 16 7.46 -7.42 -1.30
CA ALA A 16 6.93 -6.29 -2.05
C ALA A 16 8.01 -5.74 -2.96
N PRO A 17 7.64 -4.96 -4.01
CA PRO A 17 8.63 -4.39 -4.92
C PRO A 17 9.67 -3.57 -4.18
N ALA A 18 10.93 -3.75 -4.55
CA ALA A 18 12.02 -2.99 -3.97
C ALA A 18 11.81 -1.49 -4.20
N ALA A 19 12.18 -0.68 -3.21
CA ALA A 19 12.14 0.76 -3.35
C ALA A 19 13.30 1.20 -4.24
N ILE A 20 12.95 1.57 -5.46
CA ILE A 20 13.92 2.08 -6.44
C ILE A 20 13.77 3.58 -6.52
N GLY A 21 14.66 4.31 -5.86
CA GLY A 21 14.59 5.76 -5.83
C GLY A 21 14.75 6.29 -4.42
N THR A 22 14.31 7.51 -4.22
CA THR A 22 14.56 8.25 -2.98
C THR A 22 13.40 8.08 -1.99
N TYR A 23 13.04 6.81 -1.70
CA TYR A 23 11.99 6.52 -0.73
C TYR A 23 12.22 5.13 -0.12
N SER A 24 11.49 4.85 0.95
CA SER A 24 11.46 3.54 1.61
C SER A 24 10.10 2.90 1.39
N GLN A 25 10.02 1.58 1.48
CA GLN A 25 8.73 0.88 1.36
C GLN A 25 7.76 1.33 2.45
N ALA A 26 8.26 1.52 3.65
CA ALA A 26 7.50 2.10 4.74
C ALA A 26 8.46 2.66 5.78
N VAL A 27 7.94 3.56 6.61
CA VAL A 27 8.69 4.17 7.70
C VAL A 27 7.84 4.08 8.96
N LYS A 28 8.44 3.58 10.03
CA LYS A 28 7.78 3.48 11.32
C LYS A 28 8.36 4.50 12.28
N VAL A 29 7.50 5.24 12.95
CA VAL A 29 7.87 6.17 14.01
C VAL A 29 6.93 5.90 15.19
N GLY A 30 7.49 5.47 16.32
CA GLY A 30 6.66 5.05 17.44
C GLY A 30 5.78 3.88 17.02
N ASN A 31 4.49 4.03 17.16
CA ASN A 31 3.51 3.00 16.77
C ASN A 31 2.91 3.25 15.39
N THR A 32 3.32 4.31 14.71
CA THR A 32 2.73 4.68 13.42
C THR A 32 3.64 4.25 12.29
N VAL A 33 3.06 3.62 11.29
CA VAL A 33 3.76 3.17 10.09
C VAL A 33 3.15 3.87 8.89
N TYR A 34 3.99 4.54 8.12
CA TYR A 34 3.59 5.21 6.89
C TYR A 34 3.99 4.32 5.74
N LEU A 35 2.99 3.84 5.01
CA LEU A 35 3.19 2.93 3.87
C LEU A 35 3.29 3.73 2.59
N SER A 36 4.39 3.59 1.88
CA SER A 36 4.56 4.22 0.57
C SER A 36 3.56 3.67 -0.43
N GLY A 37 3.30 4.44 -1.48
CA GLY A 37 2.40 4.04 -2.53
C GLY A 37 2.89 2.78 -3.24
N GLN A 38 1.96 1.85 -3.47
CA GLN A 38 2.23 0.64 -4.23
C GLN A 38 1.42 0.66 -5.50
N ILE A 39 2.07 0.42 -6.61
CA ILE A 39 1.41 0.08 -7.87
C ILE A 39 1.50 -1.43 -8.07
N GLY A 40 0.87 -1.94 -9.09
CA GLY A 40 0.73 -3.39 -9.27
C GLY A 40 1.97 -4.06 -9.86
N LEU A 41 3.14 -3.80 -9.28
CA LEU A 41 4.37 -4.49 -9.69
C LEU A 41 4.49 -5.84 -9.00
N ASP A 42 4.85 -6.85 -9.77
CA ASP A 42 5.25 -8.14 -9.23
C ASP A 42 6.63 -7.98 -8.57
N PRO A 43 6.78 -8.31 -7.29
CA PRO A 43 8.07 -8.08 -6.60
C PRO A 43 9.21 -8.93 -7.13
N ALA A 44 8.91 -10.08 -7.75
CA ALA A 44 9.96 -10.96 -8.28
C ALA A 44 10.50 -10.46 -9.62
N THR A 45 9.65 -9.92 -10.47
CA THR A 45 10.03 -9.50 -11.82
C THR A 45 10.15 -7.99 -11.96
N MET A 46 9.57 -7.23 -11.04
CA MET A 46 9.45 -5.77 -11.12
C MET A 46 8.70 -5.31 -12.37
N GLN A 47 7.81 -6.17 -12.88
CA GLN A 47 6.96 -5.85 -14.00
C GLN A 47 5.55 -5.54 -13.53
N LEU A 48 4.91 -4.56 -14.16
CA LEU A 48 3.52 -4.24 -13.91
C LEU A 48 2.65 -5.41 -14.42
N VAL A 49 1.78 -5.92 -13.54
CA VAL A 49 0.84 -6.97 -13.96
C VAL A 49 -0.23 -6.36 -14.88
N ASP A 50 -0.85 -7.19 -15.70
CA ASP A 50 -1.68 -6.70 -16.79
C ASP A 50 -3.15 -6.60 -16.35
N GLY A 51 -3.75 -5.44 -16.60
CA GLY A 51 -5.16 -5.20 -16.37
C GLY A 51 -5.49 -4.72 -14.98
N ILE A 52 -6.65 -4.05 -14.86
CA ILE A 52 -7.06 -3.40 -13.61
C ILE A 52 -7.28 -4.41 -12.49
N GLU A 53 -7.93 -5.52 -12.76
CA GLU A 53 -8.23 -6.49 -11.70
C GLU A 53 -6.95 -7.05 -11.11
N ALA A 54 -6.02 -7.49 -11.95
CA ALA A 54 -4.74 -8.05 -11.49
C ALA A 54 -3.94 -6.98 -10.75
N GLN A 55 -3.96 -5.74 -11.23
CA GLN A 55 -3.22 -4.66 -10.59
C GLN A 55 -3.77 -4.34 -9.19
N VAL A 56 -5.08 -4.32 -9.01
CA VAL A 56 -5.67 -4.07 -7.70
C VAL A 56 -5.28 -5.17 -6.71
N HIS A 57 -5.36 -6.43 -7.14
CA HIS A 57 -4.91 -7.54 -6.30
C HIS A 57 -3.44 -7.40 -5.92
N ARG A 58 -2.59 -7.05 -6.91
CA ARG A 58 -1.15 -6.94 -6.64
C ARG A 58 -0.84 -5.79 -5.70
N VAL A 59 -1.53 -4.66 -5.85
CA VAL A 59 -1.37 -3.52 -4.96
C VAL A 59 -1.65 -3.93 -3.51
N PHE A 60 -2.77 -4.59 -3.26
CA PHE A 60 -3.12 -4.98 -1.89
C PHE A 60 -2.20 -6.07 -1.36
N ALA A 61 -1.77 -7.00 -2.21
CA ALA A 61 -0.81 -8.01 -1.79
C ALA A 61 0.53 -7.38 -1.43
N ASN A 62 0.97 -6.37 -2.17
CA ASN A 62 2.21 -5.65 -1.87
C ASN A 62 2.08 -4.89 -0.54
N LEU A 63 0.98 -4.17 -0.34
CA LEU A 63 0.75 -3.47 0.92
C LEU A 63 0.71 -4.44 2.11
N LYS A 64 0.07 -5.59 1.92
CA LYS A 64 0.00 -6.61 2.96
C LYS A 64 1.40 -7.09 3.36
N ALA A 65 2.25 -7.34 2.39
CA ALA A 65 3.61 -7.79 2.66
C ALA A 65 4.39 -6.75 3.46
N VAL A 66 4.26 -5.47 3.09
CA VAL A 66 4.96 -4.40 3.80
C VAL A 66 4.38 -4.23 5.21
N ALA A 67 3.06 -4.30 5.36
CA ALA A 67 2.42 -4.20 6.67
C ALA A 67 2.88 -5.31 7.61
N GLU A 68 2.99 -6.53 7.10
CA GLU A 68 3.46 -7.67 7.88
C GLU A 68 4.93 -7.51 8.25
N ALA A 69 5.74 -6.98 7.34
CA ALA A 69 7.14 -6.71 7.63
C ALA A 69 7.31 -5.65 8.72
N ALA A 70 6.34 -4.76 8.86
CA ALA A 70 6.34 -3.73 9.90
C ALA A 70 5.90 -4.28 11.26
N GLY A 71 5.43 -5.51 11.31
CA GLY A 71 5.03 -6.15 12.57
C GLY A 71 3.52 -6.18 12.79
N GLY A 72 2.73 -5.87 11.77
CA GLY A 72 1.28 -5.89 11.87
C GLY A 72 0.65 -6.58 10.67
N GLY A 73 -0.41 -6.01 10.16
CA GLY A 73 -1.11 -6.52 9.00
C GLY A 73 -2.08 -5.49 8.47
N LEU A 74 -2.82 -5.85 7.43
CA LEU A 74 -3.78 -4.92 6.83
C LEU A 74 -4.89 -4.51 7.80
N GLY A 75 -5.17 -5.35 8.81
CA GLY A 75 -6.15 -4.99 9.85
C GLY A 75 -5.72 -3.81 10.72
N ASP A 76 -4.45 -3.45 10.68
CA ASP A 76 -3.91 -2.33 11.45
C ASP A 76 -3.89 -1.03 10.65
N VAL A 77 -4.29 -1.06 9.39
CA VAL A 77 -4.34 0.14 8.55
C VAL A 77 -5.51 0.99 9.00
N VAL A 78 -5.24 2.26 9.32
CA VAL A 78 -6.25 3.20 9.80
C VAL A 78 -6.66 4.19 8.73
N LYS A 79 -5.82 4.39 7.72
CA LYS A 79 -6.11 5.28 6.59
C LYS A 79 -5.56 4.64 5.33
N LEU A 80 -6.39 4.63 4.29
CA LEU A 80 -6.01 4.10 2.98
C LEU A 80 -6.37 5.13 1.92
N ASN A 81 -5.42 5.47 1.06
CA ASN A 81 -5.67 6.35 -0.08
C ASN A 81 -5.53 5.54 -1.36
N ILE A 82 -6.51 5.66 -2.24
CA ILE A 82 -6.55 4.93 -3.51
C ILE A 82 -6.59 5.92 -4.65
N PHE A 83 -5.72 5.72 -5.62
CA PHE A 83 -5.58 6.57 -6.80
C PHE A 83 -5.87 5.73 -8.03
N LEU A 84 -6.79 6.21 -8.86
CA LEU A 84 -7.22 5.50 -10.08
C LEU A 84 -7.10 6.43 -11.27
N THR A 85 -6.58 5.93 -12.38
CA THR A 85 -6.58 6.70 -13.63
C THR A 85 -7.97 6.73 -14.26
N ASP A 86 -8.85 5.81 -13.84
CA ASP A 86 -10.25 5.74 -14.30
C ASP A 86 -11.13 5.41 -13.09
N LEU A 87 -11.87 6.40 -12.59
CA LEU A 87 -12.73 6.23 -11.41
C LEU A 87 -13.88 5.24 -11.65
N SER A 88 -14.19 4.91 -12.90
CA SER A 88 -15.22 3.90 -13.15
C SER A 88 -14.83 2.53 -12.60
N HIS A 89 -13.55 2.31 -12.32
CA HIS A 89 -13.07 1.07 -11.71
C HIS A 89 -13.25 1.01 -10.19
N PHE A 90 -13.82 2.05 -9.59
CA PHE A 90 -13.94 2.13 -8.13
C PHE A 90 -14.77 0.98 -7.56
N THR A 91 -15.85 0.58 -8.24
CA THR A 91 -16.69 -0.55 -7.80
C THR A 91 -15.87 -1.84 -7.72
N LEU A 92 -15.05 -2.09 -8.73
CA LEU A 92 -14.17 -3.27 -8.73
C LEU A 92 -13.17 -3.22 -7.57
N VAL A 93 -12.61 -2.04 -7.30
CA VAL A 93 -11.68 -1.87 -6.19
C VAL A 93 -12.37 -2.23 -4.86
N ASN A 94 -13.61 -1.79 -4.66
CA ASN A 94 -14.37 -2.12 -3.46
C ASN A 94 -14.56 -3.63 -3.29
N ILE A 95 -14.91 -4.31 -4.37
CA ILE A 95 -15.13 -5.75 -4.34
C ILE A 95 -13.84 -6.48 -3.94
N ILE A 96 -12.73 -6.11 -4.58
CA ILE A 96 -11.43 -6.75 -4.30
C ILE A 96 -10.94 -6.38 -2.91
N MET A 97 -11.10 -5.12 -2.51
CA MET A 97 -10.68 -4.66 -1.19
C MET A 97 -11.31 -5.48 -0.08
N ALA A 98 -12.56 -5.91 -0.26
CA ALA A 98 -13.26 -6.73 0.74
C ALA A 98 -12.61 -8.11 0.92
N GLU A 99 -11.76 -8.54 -0.01
CA GLU A 99 -11.03 -9.80 0.14
C GLU A 99 -9.77 -9.63 0.99
N TYR A 100 -9.29 -8.40 1.17
CA TYR A 100 -8.05 -8.12 1.90
C TYR A 100 -8.28 -7.43 3.23
N PHE A 101 -9.36 -6.69 3.37
CA PHE A 101 -9.69 -5.93 4.58
C PHE A 101 -11.01 -6.42 5.13
N SER A 102 -11.13 -6.38 6.46
CA SER A 102 -12.38 -6.72 7.14
C SER A 102 -12.79 -5.58 8.05
N GLN A 103 -14.04 -5.64 8.50
CA GLN A 103 -14.55 -4.63 9.42
C GLN A 103 -13.83 -4.73 10.76
N PRO A 104 -13.53 -3.59 11.40
CA PRO A 104 -13.83 -2.23 10.92
C PRO A 104 -12.85 -1.81 9.82
N TYR A 105 -13.39 -1.27 8.75
CA TYR A 105 -12.57 -0.85 7.62
C TYR A 105 -11.77 0.41 7.96
N PRO A 106 -10.62 0.65 7.29
CA PRO A 106 -9.87 1.89 7.47
C PRO A 106 -10.66 3.08 6.93
N ALA A 107 -10.33 4.26 7.43
CA ALA A 107 -10.75 5.49 6.77
C ALA A 107 -10.13 5.50 5.36
N ARG A 108 -10.86 6.02 4.36
CA ARG A 108 -10.43 5.89 2.97
C ARG A 108 -10.79 7.10 2.15
N ALA A 109 -9.93 7.45 1.20
CA ALA A 109 -10.24 8.34 0.09
C ALA A 109 -9.89 7.62 -1.20
N ALA A 110 -10.68 7.85 -2.24
CA ALA A 110 -10.39 7.36 -3.58
C ALA A 110 -10.56 8.52 -4.54
N VAL A 111 -9.52 8.78 -5.32
CA VAL A 111 -9.50 9.92 -6.23
C VAL A 111 -9.03 9.50 -7.61
N GLY A 112 -9.53 10.21 -8.63
CA GLY A 112 -9.04 10.06 -9.99
C GLY A 112 -7.81 10.92 -10.21
N VAL A 113 -6.84 10.37 -10.93
CA VAL A 113 -5.60 11.06 -11.25
C VAL A 113 -5.34 10.97 -12.75
N ALA A 114 -4.53 11.91 -13.25
CA ALA A 114 -4.24 11.96 -14.68
C ALA A 114 -3.39 10.76 -15.14
N SER A 115 -2.42 10.36 -14.30
CA SER A 115 -1.52 9.25 -14.62
C SER A 115 -0.85 8.77 -13.34
N LEU A 116 -0.28 7.57 -13.42
CA LEU A 116 0.47 6.96 -12.34
C LEU A 116 1.80 6.44 -12.88
N PRO A 117 2.78 6.22 -12.00
CA PRO A 117 4.08 5.73 -12.45
C PRO A 117 3.95 4.46 -13.27
N ARG A 118 4.78 4.34 -14.30
CA ARG A 118 4.93 3.17 -15.14
C ARG A 118 3.64 2.76 -15.88
N GLY A 119 2.73 3.71 -16.05
CA GLY A 119 1.46 3.42 -16.71
C GLY A 119 0.51 2.61 -15.87
N ALA A 120 0.70 2.59 -14.54
CA ALA A 120 -0.19 1.86 -13.65
C ALA A 120 -1.60 2.43 -13.70
N LEU A 121 -2.59 1.58 -13.45
CA LEU A 121 -4.00 1.96 -13.44
C LEU A 121 -4.49 2.27 -12.04
N VAL A 122 -3.80 1.81 -11.03
CA VAL A 122 -4.18 1.96 -9.63
C VAL A 122 -2.93 2.05 -8.76
N GLU A 123 -3.04 2.84 -7.71
CA GLU A 123 -2.01 2.95 -6.68
C GLU A 123 -2.71 3.12 -5.33
N ALA A 124 -2.11 2.61 -4.26
CA ALA A 124 -2.62 2.85 -2.92
C ALA A 124 -1.48 3.04 -1.94
N ASP A 125 -1.68 3.95 -1.00
CA ASP A 125 -0.80 4.14 0.14
C ASP A 125 -1.64 4.16 1.42
N GLY A 126 -0.99 4.24 2.55
CA GLY A 126 -1.76 4.24 3.78
C GLY A 126 -0.93 4.51 5.03
N VAL A 127 -1.65 4.51 6.14
CA VAL A 127 -1.08 4.68 7.48
C VAL A 127 -1.63 3.55 8.34
N MET A 128 -0.76 2.90 9.09
CA MET A 128 -1.17 1.89 10.05
C MET A 128 -0.64 2.22 11.44
N VAL A 129 -1.31 1.71 12.46
CA VAL A 129 -0.90 1.89 13.86
C VAL A 129 -0.87 0.52 14.51
N ILE A 130 0.26 0.19 15.13
CA ILE A 130 0.46 -1.12 15.76
C ILE A 130 0.97 -0.99 17.19
#